data_19b2188471779fbd0d613382fdc889aa
#
_entry.id   19b2188471779fbd0d613382fdc889aa
#
_cell.length_a   1.000
_cell.length_b   1.000
_cell.length_c   1.000
_cell.angle_alpha   90.00
_cell.angle_beta   90.00
_cell.angle_gamma   90.00
#
_symmetry.space_group_name_H-M   'P 1'
#
loop_
_entity.id
_entity.type
_entity.pdbx_description
1 polymer ?
#
loop_
_entity_poly.entity_id
_entity_poly.type
_entity_poly.pdbx_seq_one_letter_code
_entity_poly.pdbx_strand_id
1 'polypeptide(L)'
;MRRHSFEPANEFALVYNEGQLWGVINGTAFTPRQETAAGFLSRTRHDLDTLLRYKENGATLTFVTKDKQKNIDLWIIDLTDKDKNNTRYFVSAKTGHVLALEYEETPPGADKPVKYRRTFHDYRYVQNTLVPYRTVLYADDKQLEETRVLTVTYGIRMDDTFFQNPQTAASGQ
;
A
#
# COMPACT_ATOMS: atom_id res chain seq x y z
N MET A 1 6.83 7.22 -43.97
CA MET A 1 7.30 6.29 -42.93
C MET A 1 7.59 7.10 -41.67
N ARG A 2 6.66 7.13 -40.68
CA ARG A 2 6.85 7.88 -39.44
C ARG A 2 7.61 6.98 -38.46
N ARG A 3 8.83 7.35 -38.10
CA ARG A 3 9.58 6.74 -37.01
C ARG A 3 8.96 7.21 -35.71
N HIS A 4 8.26 6.33 -35.00
CA HIS A 4 7.98 6.53 -33.58
C HIS A 4 9.28 6.28 -32.83
N SER A 5 9.93 7.34 -32.37
CA SER A 5 10.96 7.24 -31.34
C SER A 5 10.24 6.90 -30.04
N PHE A 6 10.40 5.67 -29.54
CA PHE A 6 10.11 5.37 -28.15
C PHE A 6 11.12 6.14 -27.30
N GLU A 7 10.68 7.21 -26.65
CA GLU A 7 11.47 7.75 -25.53
C GLU A 7 11.51 6.66 -24.46
N PRO A 8 12.69 6.33 -23.90
CA PRO A 8 12.77 5.39 -22.81
C PRO A 8 11.89 5.93 -21.66
N ALA A 9 10.94 5.13 -21.20
CA ALA A 9 10.13 5.48 -20.06
C ALA A 9 11.09 5.74 -18.89
N ASN A 10 10.97 6.89 -18.22
CA ASN A 10 11.75 7.17 -17.03
C ASN A 10 11.40 6.13 -15.97
N GLU A 11 12.39 5.34 -15.57
CA GLU A 11 12.24 4.41 -14.45
C GLU A 11 12.24 5.21 -13.15
N PHE A 12 11.13 5.10 -12.42
CA PHE A 12 10.98 5.69 -11.10
C PHE A 12 10.58 4.60 -10.10
N ALA A 13 11.31 4.49 -9.02
CA ALA A 13 10.99 3.58 -7.92
C ALA A 13 11.13 4.27 -6.57
N LEU A 14 10.33 3.86 -5.60
CA LEU A 14 10.54 4.11 -4.18
C LEU A 14 10.88 2.80 -3.52
N VAL A 15 11.96 2.78 -2.77
CA VAL A 15 12.45 1.61 -2.05
C VAL A 15 12.43 1.90 -0.55
N TYR A 16 11.84 0.97 0.21
CA TYR A 16 11.85 1.03 1.66
C TYR A 16 12.48 -0.25 2.19
N ASN A 17 13.56 -0.11 2.92
CA ASN A 17 14.26 -1.21 3.55
C ASN A 17 14.90 -0.77 4.87
N GLU A 18 14.80 -1.61 5.92
CA GLU A 18 15.42 -1.37 7.23
C GLU A 18 15.15 0.02 7.82
N GLY A 19 13.93 0.54 7.65
CA GLY A 19 13.53 1.85 8.16
C GLY A 19 13.96 3.02 7.28
N GLN A 20 14.71 2.80 6.19
CA GLN A 20 15.13 3.82 5.25
C GLN A 20 14.24 3.86 4.01
N LEU A 21 13.92 5.05 3.53
CA LEU A 21 13.19 5.27 2.29
C LEU A 21 14.03 6.13 1.33
N TRP A 22 14.22 5.65 0.12
CA TRP A 22 14.85 6.41 -0.96
C TRP A 22 14.13 6.21 -2.28
N GLY A 23 14.35 7.13 -3.19
CA GLY A 23 13.88 7.00 -4.56
C GLY A 23 15.02 6.62 -5.50
N VAL A 24 14.67 5.99 -6.62
CA VAL A 24 15.58 5.75 -7.73
C VAL A 24 14.91 6.27 -9.00
N ILE A 25 15.64 7.09 -9.77
CA ILE A 25 15.21 7.54 -11.08
C ILE A 25 16.34 7.28 -12.08
N ASN A 26 16.06 6.47 -13.09
CA ASN A 26 17.05 6.07 -14.11
C ASN A 26 18.39 5.59 -13.50
N GLY A 27 18.30 4.76 -12.45
CA GLY A 27 19.46 4.22 -11.75
C GLY A 27 20.14 5.18 -10.74
N THR A 28 19.68 6.43 -10.62
CA THR A 28 20.24 7.41 -9.66
C THR A 28 19.35 7.50 -8.41
N ALA A 29 19.96 7.32 -7.23
CA ALA A 29 19.26 7.47 -5.95
C ALA A 29 19.02 8.93 -5.59
N PHE A 30 17.88 9.20 -4.97
CA PHE A 30 17.53 10.51 -4.45
C PHE A 30 16.71 10.41 -3.16
N THR A 31 16.66 11.48 -2.39
CA THR A 31 15.79 11.58 -1.21
C THR A 31 14.38 12.05 -1.65
N PRO A 32 13.32 11.27 -1.43
CA PRO A 32 11.96 11.67 -1.77
C PRO A 32 11.54 12.93 -0.99
N ARG A 33 10.67 13.73 -1.58
CA ARG A 33 10.02 14.84 -0.85
C ARG A 33 9.22 14.29 0.32
N GLN A 34 9.09 15.06 1.39
CA GLN A 34 8.41 14.66 2.62
C GLN A 34 6.99 14.15 2.37
N GLU A 35 6.22 14.83 1.52
CA GLU A 35 4.84 14.42 1.15
C GLU A 35 4.83 13.06 0.43
N THR A 36 5.75 12.84 -0.50
CA THR A 36 5.88 11.58 -1.24
C THR A 36 6.27 10.45 -0.29
N ALA A 37 7.21 10.70 0.59
CA ALA A 37 7.67 9.74 1.60
C ALA A 37 6.52 9.38 2.57
N ALA A 38 5.82 10.38 3.10
CA ALA A 38 4.69 10.18 4.00
C ALA A 38 3.57 9.38 3.34
N GLY A 39 3.20 9.74 2.11
CA GLY A 39 2.16 9.02 1.36
C GLY A 39 2.54 7.58 1.02
N PHE A 40 3.82 7.29 0.76
CA PHE A 40 4.32 5.93 0.56
C PHE A 40 4.24 5.11 1.86
N LEU A 41 4.74 5.66 2.96
CA LEU A 41 4.73 4.98 4.28
C LEU A 41 3.31 4.75 4.80
N SER A 42 2.41 5.73 4.61
CA SER A 42 0.99 5.59 4.92
C SER A 42 0.37 4.42 4.15
N ARG A 43 0.58 4.35 2.84
CA ARG A 43 0.08 3.23 2.02
C ARG A 43 0.62 1.88 2.46
N THR A 44 1.88 1.79 2.81
CA THR A 44 2.51 0.54 3.29
C THR A 44 1.95 0.13 4.65
N ARG A 45 1.71 1.09 5.54
CA ARG A 45 1.13 0.84 6.87
C ARG A 45 -0.32 0.35 6.80
N HIS A 46 -1.11 0.95 5.91
CA HIS A 46 -2.54 0.69 5.75
C HIS A 46 -2.80 -0.13 4.48
N ASP A 47 -2.35 -1.39 4.46
CA ASP A 47 -2.52 -2.29 3.31
C ASP A 47 -3.03 -3.67 3.73
N LEU A 48 -3.34 -4.51 2.74
CA LEU A 48 -3.76 -5.90 2.93
C LEU A 48 -2.61 -6.76 3.47
N ASP A 49 -1.38 -6.52 3.04
CA ASP A 49 -0.20 -7.24 3.53
C ASP A 49 0.00 -7.03 5.03
N THR A 50 -0.24 -5.82 5.53
CA THR A 50 -0.18 -5.50 6.96
C THR A 50 -1.21 -6.30 7.76
N LEU A 51 -2.42 -6.50 7.23
CA LEU A 51 -3.42 -7.35 7.85
C LEU A 51 -2.97 -8.82 7.88
N LEU A 52 -2.42 -9.33 6.79
CA LEU A 52 -1.99 -10.73 6.68
C LEU A 52 -0.81 -11.03 7.60
N ARG A 53 0.08 -10.07 7.79
CA ARG A 53 1.31 -10.18 8.61
C ARG A 53 1.20 -9.51 9.97
N TYR A 54 0.00 -9.28 10.49
CA TYR A 54 -0.19 -8.51 11.71
C TYR A 54 0.63 -9.03 12.90
N LYS A 55 0.76 -10.35 13.06
CA LYS A 55 1.55 -10.95 14.15
C LYS A 55 3.05 -10.68 13.99
N GLU A 56 3.57 -10.81 12.77
CA GLU A 56 4.97 -10.56 12.44
C GLU A 56 5.32 -9.09 12.70
N ASN A 57 4.39 -8.19 12.40
CA ASN A 57 4.54 -6.74 12.59
C ASN A 57 4.25 -6.27 14.03
N GLY A 58 3.93 -7.19 14.96
CA GLY A 58 3.62 -6.85 16.34
C GLY A 58 2.30 -6.08 16.51
N ALA A 59 1.38 -6.19 15.54
CA ALA A 59 0.08 -5.55 15.58
C ALA A 59 -0.96 -6.45 16.28
N THR A 60 -2.05 -5.84 16.73
CA THR A 60 -3.18 -6.52 17.39
C THR A 60 -4.43 -6.40 16.52
N LEU A 61 -5.17 -7.50 16.37
CA LEU A 61 -6.48 -7.51 15.73
C LEU A 61 -7.58 -7.54 16.77
N THR A 62 -8.58 -6.69 16.60
CA THR A 62 -9.79 -6.65 17.43
C THR A 62 -11.02 -6.79 16.55
N PHE A 63 -11.84 -7.79 16.82
CA PHE A 63 -13.17 -7.86 16.22
C PHE A 63 -14.06 -6.80 16.85
N VAL A 64 -14.62 -5.90 16.03
CA VAL A 64 -15.44 -4.78 16.51
C VAL A 64 -16.92 -5.20 16.52
N THR A 65 -17.44 -5.57 15.35
CA THR A 65 -18.86 -5.91 15.20
C THR A 65 -19.14 -6.64 13.87
N LYS A 66 -20.39 -7.08 13.71
CA LYS A 66 -20.96 -7.42 12.40
C LYS A 66 -21.76 -6.23 11.89
N ASP A 67 -21.72 -6.01 10.58
CA ASP A 67 -22.45 -4.93 9.90
C ASP A 67 -23.08 -5.49 8.61
N LYS A 68 -24.00 -4.74 8.03
CA LYS A 68 -24.59 -5.06 6.73
C LYS A 68 -24.62 -3.82 5.85
N GLN A 69 -23.85 -3.83 4.77
CA GLN A 69 -23.81 -2.74 3.81
C GLN A 69 -24.21 -3.24 2.42
N LYS A 70 -25.18 -2.57 1.78
CA LYS A 70 -25.67 -2.92 0.43
C LYS A 70 -25.99 -4.42 0.27
N ASN A 71 -26.64 -5.02 1.28
CA ASN A 71 -26.94 -6.47 1.36
C ASN A 71 -25.73 -7.41 1.46
N ILE A 72 -24.56 -6.90 1.80
CA ILE A 72 -23.36 -7.71 2.08
C ILE A 72 -23.17 -7.73 3.60
N ASP A 73 -23.15 -8.93 4.17
CA ASP A 73 -22.82 -9.14 5.58
C ASP A 73 -21.31 -8.98 5.75
N LEU A 74 -20.90 -8.16 6.73
CA LEU A 74 -19.51 -7.77 6.97
C LEU A 74 -19.07 -8.13 8.39
N TRP A 75 -17.83 -8.49 8.51
CA TRP A 75 -17.08 -8.43 9.77
C TRP A 75 -16.24 -7.15 9.76
N ILE A 76 -16.34 -6.37 10.83
CA ILE A 76 -15.54 -5.16 11.06
C ILE A 76 -14.42 -5.53 12.02
N ILE A 77 -13.19 -5.34 11.56
CA ILE A 77 -11.98 -5.71 12.30
C ILE A 77 -11.06 -4.49 12.35
N ASP A 78 -10.63 -4.12 13.54
CA ASP A 78 -9.60 -3.08 13.74
C ASP A 78 -8.23 -3.73 13.92
N LEU A 79 -7.24 -3.24 13.19
CA LEU A 79 -5.83 -3.52 13.39
C LEU A 79 -5.19 -2.31 14.04
N THR A 80 -4.56 -2.52 15.20
CA THR A 80 -3.75 -1.50 15.87
C THR A 80 -2.29 -1.93 15.78
N ASP A 81 -1.47 -1.10 15.15
CA ASP A 81 -0.03 -1.36 15.03
C ASP A 81 0.72 -1.03 16.35
N LYS A 82 2.03 -1.32 16.36
CA LYS A 82 2.90 -1.04 17.51
C LYS A 82 2.97 0.45 17.88
N ASP A 83 2.76 1.34 16.91
CA ASP A 83 2.82 2.79 17.06
C ASP A 83 1.44 3.40 17.37
N LYS A 84 0.41 2.53 17.63
CA LYS A 84 -0.97 2.88 17.96
C LYS A 84 -1.77 3.48 16.80
N ASN A 85 -1.31 3.33 15.56
CA ASN A 85 -2.13 3.64 14.39
C ASN A 85 -3.21 2.57 14.23
N ASN A 86 -4.41 2.99 13.85
CA ASN A 86 -5.54 2.09 13.66
C ASN A 86 -5.94 2.03 12.18
N THR A 87 -6.21 0.81 11.71
CA THR A 87 -6.79 0.53 10.40
C THR A 87 -8.01 -0.33 10.58
N ARG A 88 -9.15 0.13 10.11
CA ARG A 88 -10.41 -0.62 10.13
C ARG A 88 -10.63 -1.36 8.83
N TYR A 89 -10.83 -2.66 8.90
CA TYR A 89 -11.06 -3.53 7.75
C TYR A 89 -12.52 -3.98 7.70
N PHE A 90 -13.10 -3.95 6.50
CA PHE A 90 -14.45 -4.40 6.18
C PHE A 90 -14.35 -5.69 5.38
N VAL A 91 -14.62 -6.81 6.02
CA VAL A 91 -14.42 -8.15 5.47
C VAL A 91 -15.75 -8.79 5.18
N SER A 92 -15.94 -9.26 3.95
CA SER A 92 -17.16 -10.02 3.59
C SER A 92 -17.27 -11.30 4.42
N ALA A 93 -18.35 -11.44 5.18
CA ALA A 93 -18.61 -12.63 5.98
C ALA A 93 -18.81 -13.89 5.12
N LYS A 94 -19.25 -13.72 3.86
CA LYS A 94 -19.49 -14.82 2.92
C LYS A 94 -18.21 -15.33 2.26
N THR A 95 -17.29 -14.42 1.87
CA THR A 95 -16.13 -14.77 1.03
C THR A 95 -14.80 -14.65 1.73
N GLY A 96 -14.72 -13.94 2.87
CA GLY A 96 -13.48 -13.59 3.53
C GLY A 96 -12.70 -12.48 2.82
N HIS A 97 -13.19 -11.93 1.70
CA HIS A 97 -12.50 -10.86 1.00
C HIS A 97 -12.59 -9.55 1.80
N VAL A 98 -11.50 -8.82 1.90
CA VAL A 98 -11.49 -7.45 2.38
C VAL A 98 -12.10 -6.56 1.29
N LEU A 99 -13.24 -5.94 1.56
CA LEU A 99 -13.91 -5.08 0.58
C LEU A 99 -13.46 -3.62 0.67
N ALA A 100 -13.06 -3.20 1.87
CA ALA A 100 -12.53 -1.86 2.12
C ALA A 100 -11.65 -1.85 3.37
N LEU A 101 -10.85 -0.81 3.50
CA LEU A 101 -10.23 -0.39 4.74
C LEU A 101 -10.41 1.12 4.94
N GLU A 102 -10.38 1.56 6.19
CA GLU A 102 -10.45 2.97 6.60
C GLU A 102 -9.38 3.27 7.64
N TYR A 103 -8.84 4.46 7.58
CA TYR A 103 -7.92 5.01 8.59
C TYR A 103 -7.97 6.54 8.58
N GLU A 104 -7.45 7.16 9.63
CA GLU A 104 -7.30 8.60 9.74
C GLU A 104 -5.83 8.95 9.95
N GLU A 105 -5.32 9.89 9.20
CA GLU A 105 -3.98 10.44 9.34
C GLU A 105 -3.98 11.94 9.11
N THR A 106 -3.04 12.65 9.75
CA THR A 106 -2.79 14.06 9.45
C THR A 106 -1.63 14.16 8.46
N PRO A 107 -1.90 14.49 7.18
CA PRO A 107 -0.84 14.65 6.18
C PRO A 107 0.14 15.76 6.56
N PRO A 108 1.40 15.72 6.10
CA PRO A 108 2.34 16.80 6.30
C PRO A 108 1.77 18.14 5.84
N GLY A 109 1.84 19.15 6.72
CA GLY A 109 1.31 20.49 6.44
C GLY A 109 -0.20 20.67 6.58
N ALA A 110 -0.95 19.64 6.97
CA ALA A 110 -2.37 19.75 7.30
C ALA A 110 -2.59 19.98 8.79
N ASP A 111 -3.60 20.80 9.13
CA ASP A 111 -3.97 21.10 10.52
C ASP A 111 -4.96 20.09 11.12
N LYS A 112 -5.57 19.24 10.28
CA LYS A 112 -6.62 18.31 10.66
C LYS A 112 -6.37 16.93 10.08
N PRO A 113 -6.81 15.87 10.78
CA PRO A 113 -6.79 14.53 10.23
C PRO A 113 -7.74 14.45 9.02
N VAL A 114 -7.36 13.64 8.06
CA VAL A 114 -8.13 13.29 6.86
C VAL A 114 -8.53 11.84 7.00
N LYS A 115 -9.80 11.55 6.72
CA LYS A 115 -10.30 10.18 6.68
C LYS A 115 -10.03 9.58 5.31
N TYR A 116 -9.23 8.55 5.28
CA TYR A 116 -8.95 7.77 4.09
C TYR A 116 -9.80 6.50 4.06
N ARG A 117 -10.30 6.16 2.87
CA ARG A 117 -10.97 4.89 2.59
C ARG A 117 -10.40 4.30 1.31
N ARG A 118 -9.94 3.05 1.38
CA ARG A 118 -9.52 2.28 0.20
C ARG A 118 -10.51 1.16 -0.03
N THR A 119 -11.00 1.00 -1.24
CA THR A 119 -11.91 -0.09 -1.63
C THR A 119 -11.21 -1.04 -2.59
N PHE A 120 -11.55 -2.34 -2.48
CA PHE A 120 -10.92 -3.42 -3.23
C PHE A 120 -11.95 -4.12 -4.10
N HIS A 121 -11.63 -4.29 -5.38
CA HIS A 121 -12.54 -4.83 -6.38
C HIS A 121 -11.83 -5.80 -7.31
N ASP A 122 -12.61 -6.56 -8.08
CA ASP A 122 -12.13 -7.45 -9.14
C ASP A 122 -11.03 -8.40 -8.63
N TYR A 123 -11.38 -9.16 -7.60
CA TYR A 123 -10.48 -10.16 -7.02
C TYR A 123 -10.26 -11.32 -7.99
N ARG A 124 -9.00 -11.66 -8.24
CA ARG A 124 -8.57 -12.76 -9.12
C ARG A 124 -7.51 -13.61 -8.43
N TYR A 125 -7.51 -14.90 -8.77
CA TYR A 125 -6.44 -15.79 -8.35
C TYR A 125 -5.25 -15.70 -9.29
N VAL A 126 -4.07 -15.45 -8.71
CA VAL A 126 -2.77 -15.47 -9.40
C VAL A 126 -1.84 -16.37 -8.60
N GLN A 127 -1.38 -17.47 -9.19
CA GLN A 127 -0.47 -18.42 -8.52
C GLN A 127 -0.94 -18.81 -7.10
N ASN A 128 -2.24 -19.13 -6.96
CA ASN A 128 -2.92 -19.47 -5.69
C ASN A 128 -3.05 -18.30 -4.68
N THR A 129 -2.68 -17.08 -5.05
CA THR A 129 -2.89 -15.88 -4.23
C THR A 129 -4.05 -15.08 -4.75
N LEU A 130 -4.95 -14.65 -3.86
CA LEU A 130 -6.09 -13.82 -4.19
C LEU A 130 -5.67 -12.34 -4.20
N VAL A 131 -5.80 -11.68 -5.35
CA VAL A 131 -5.33 -10.31 -5.58
C VAL A 131 -6.46 -9.43 -6.06
N PRO A 132 -6.69 -8.23 -5.46
CA PRO A 132 -7.60 -7.24 -6.03
C PRO A 132 -6.96 -6.58 -7.26
N TYR A 133 -7.63 -6.65 -8.41
CA TYR A 133 -7.14 -6.05 -9.65
C TYR A 133 -7.55 -4.60 -9.84
N ARG A 134 -8.42 -4.10 -8.98
CA ARG A 134 -8.79 -2.68 -8.95
C ARG A 134 -8.91 -2.21 -7.51
N THR A 135 -8.25 -1.09 -7.20
CA THR A 135 -8.39 -0.40 -5.91
C THR A 135 -8.72 1.07 -6.14
N VAL A 136 -9.52 1.65 -5.24
CA VAL A 136 -9.86 3.07 -5.28
C VAL A 136 -9.60 3.66 -3.91
N LEU A 137 -8.85 4.76 -3.87
CA LEU A 137 -8.57 5.53 -2.66
C LEU A 137 -9.43 6.79 -2.64
N TYR A 138 -10.04 7.03 -1.50
CA TYR A 138 -10.82 8.23 -1.19
C TYR A 138 -10.19 8.96 -0.01
N ALA A 139 -10.30 10.30 0.01
CA ALA A 139 -10.04 11.15 1.16
C ALA A 139 -11.27 12.04 1.38
N ASP A 140 -11.84 12.00 2.59
CA ASP A 140 -13.08 12.70 2.95
C ASP A 140 -14.17 12.53 1.86
N ASP A 141 -14.39 11.25 1.46
CA ASP A 141 -15.34 10.80 0.42
C ASP A 141 -15.05 11.27 -1.01
N LYS A 142 -13.96 12.01 -1.25
CA LYS A 142 -13.52 12.37 -2.61
C LYS A 142 -12.54 11.34 -3.14
N GLN A 143 -12.79 10.83 -4.34
CA GLN A 143 -11.86 9.93 -5.00
C GLN A 143 -10.55 10.66 -5.31
N LEU A 144 -9.44 10.11 -4.80
CA LEU A 144 -8.09 10.60 -5.08
C LEU A 144 -7.39 9.81 -6.17
N GLU A 145 -7.52 8.49 -6.12
CA GLU A 145 -6.72 7.58 -6.95
C GLU A 145 -7.54 6.35 -7.32
N GLU A 146 -7.37 5.86 -8.53
CA GLU A 146 -7.79 4.53 -8.94
C GLU A 146 -6.59 3.79 -9.51
N THR A 147 -6.27 2.62 -8.94
CA THR A 147 -5.21 1.74 -9.43
C THR A 147 -5.82 0.52 -10.08
N ARG A 148 -5.33 0.15 -11.26
CA ARG A 148 -5.66 -1.09 -11.96
C ARG A 148 -4.41 -1.91 -12.17
N VAL A 149 -4.45 -3.15 -11.70
CA VAL A 149 -3.39 -4.12 -11.90
C VAL A 149 -3.54 -4.71 -13.30
N LEU A 150 -2.48 -4.70 -14.09
CA LEU A 150 -2.45 -5.32 -15.42
C LEU A 150 -1.93 -6.75 -15.33
N THR A 151 -0.83 -6.94 -14.60
CA THR A 151 -0.18 -8.24 -14.46
C THR A 151 0.40 -8.38 -13.06
N VAL A 152 0.34 -9.59 -12.50
CA VAL A 152 1.00 -9.96 -11.24
C VAL A 152 1.80 -11.23 -11.48
N THR A 153 3.02 -11.25 -10.98
CA THR A 153 3.88 -12.45 -10.98
C THR A 153 4.55 -12.56 -9.62
N TYR A 154 4.44 -13.71 -8.99
CA TYR A 154 5.11 -14.01 -7.72
C TYR A 154 6.32 -14.91 -7.94
N GLY A 155 7.23 -14.96 -6.96
CA GLY A 155 8.38 -15.85 -6.97
C GLY A 155 9.49 -15.41 -7.92
N ILE A 156 9.50 -14.15 -8.37
CA ILE A 156 10.61 -13.58 -9.13
C ILE A 156 11.80 -13.47 -8.17
N ARG A 157 12.93 -14.08 -8.55
CA ARG A 157 14.16 -13.96 -7.80
C ARG A 157 14.74 -12.57 -8.05
N MET A 158 14.79 -11.74 -7.02
CA MET A 158 15.44 -10.43 -7.05
C MET A 158 16.78 -10.52 -6.35
N ASP A 159 17.77 -9.80 -6.85
CA ASP A 159 19.07 -9.63 -6.19
C ASP A 159 18.91 -8.67 -5.01
N ASP A 160 19.50 -8.99 -3.86
CA ASP A 160 19.42 -8.17 -2.65
C ASP A 160 19.98 -6.76 -2.84
N THR A 161 20.86 -6.57 -3.84
CA THR A 161 21.40 -5.25 -4.21
C THR A 161 20.32 -4.25 -4.66
N PHE A 162 19.16 -4.72 -5.16
CA PHE A 162 18.04 -3.84 -5.48
C PHE A 162 17.47 -3.11 -4.24
N PHE A 163 17.66 -3.69 -3.05
CA PHE A 163 17.15 -3.17 -1.79
C PHE A 163 18.23 -2.51 -0.94
N GLN A 164 19.44 -2.33 -1.46
CA GLN A 164 20.52 -1.61 -0.79
C GLN A 164 20.52 -0.15 -1.20
N ASN A 165 20.64 0.75 -0.21
CA ASN A 165 20.74 2.17 -0.51
C ASN A 165 22.14 2.50 -1.10
N PRO A 166 22.22 2.94 -2.37
CA PRO A 166 23.53 3.22 -3.00
C PRO A 166 24.32 4.32 -2.30
N GLN A 167 23.64 5.21 -1.55
CA GLN A 167 24.32 6.30 -0.82
C GLN A 167 25.04 5.80 0.44
N THR A 168 24.54 4.73 1.08
CA THR A 168 25.20 4.13 2.26
C THR A 168 26.33 3.19 1.86
N ALA A 169 26.27 2.57 0.69
CA ALA A 169 27.33 1.71 0.18
C ALA A 169 28.62 2.48 -0.16
N ALA A 170 28.53 3.76 -0.50
CA ALA A 170 29.67 4.62 -0.84
C ALA A 170 30.40 5.22 0.38
N SER A 171 29.81 5.16 1.58
CA SER A 171 30.40 5.73 2.81
C SER A 171 31.16 4.71 3.67
N GLY A 172 31.30 3.48 3.19
CA GLY A 172 31.97 2.37 3.89
C GLY A 172 33.34 1.94 3.32
N GLN A 173 33.98 2.81 2.50
CA GLN A 173 35.36 2.59 2.03
C GLN A 173 36.32 3.58 2.65
#